data_70e9b53d58f2072535b9ae1d8b4d764e
#
_entry.id   70e9b53d58f2072535b9ae1d8b4d764e
#
_cell.length_a   1.000
_cell.length_b   1.000
_cell.length_c   1.000
_cell.angle_alpha   90.00
_cell.angle_beta   90.00
_cell.angle_gamma   90.00
#
_symmetry.space_group_name_H-M   'P 1'
#
loop_
_entity.id
_entity.type
_entity.pdbx_description
1 polymer ?
#
loop_
_entity_poly.entity_id
_entity_poly.type
_entity_poly.pdbx_seq_one_letter_code
_entity_poly.pdbx_strand_id
1 'polypeptide(L)'
;MKELFKRAIMGFVYGVFIGQTILILDSLAGGNGSFNPVSAYLLQHSGSQMAAVIIQYFLTGIIGISFATTTLIFEIDSWSITAQTALHFAITSVVMYISGFLCGWFPHTVRSTIIWFAIFIVIYVIMWAGFMLYFKKQTKKINEAL
;
A
#
# COMPACT_ATOMS: atom_id res chain seq x y z
N MET A 1 -9.92 -12.86 -16.53
CA MET A 1 -10.26 -13.45 -15.21
C MET A 1 -9.11 -14.19 -14.54
N LYS A 2 -8.36 -15.07 -15.24
CA LYS A 2 -7.23 -15.82 -14.64
C LYS A 2 -6.12 -14.89 -14.11
N GLU A 3 -5.73 -13.86 -14.87
CA GLU A 3 -4.70 -12.90 -14.45
C GLU A 3 -5.13 -12.07 -13.23
N LEU A 4 -6.37 -11.60 -13.18
CA LEU A 4 -6.90 -10.88 -12.02
C LEU A 4 -6.82 -11.75 -10.76
N PHE A 5 -7.26 -13.00 -10.85
CA PHE A 5 -7.23 -13.93 -9.72
C PHE A 5 -5.80 -14.24 -9.26
N LYS A 6 -4.88 -14.48 -10.21
CA LYS A 6 -3.46 -14.68 -9.91
C LYS A 6 -2.85 -13.48 -9.19
N ARG A 7 -3.10 -12.26 -9.72
CA ARG A 7 -2.62 -11.02 -9.09
C ARG A 7 -3.23 -10.81 -7.70
N ALA A 8 -4.51 -11.14 -7.51
CA ALA A 8 -5.15 -11.05 -6.20
C ALA A 8 -4.50 -11.97 -5.17
N ILE A 9 -4.24 -13.25 -5.52
CA ILE A 9 -3.57 -14.19 -4.62
C ILE A 9 -2.15 -13.72 -4.31
N MET A 10 -1.37 -13.38 -5.32
CA MET A 10 0.01 -12.91 -5.12
C MET A 10 0.04 -11.61 -4.33
N GLY A 11 -0.88 -10.69 -4.62
CA GLY A 11 -1.03 -9.44 -3.88
C GLY A 11 -1.34 -9.69 -2.41
N PHE A 12 -2.26 -10.61 -2.09
CA PHE A 12 -2.54 -10.99 -0.72
C PHE A 12 -1.29 -11.48 0.00
N VAL A 13 -0.56 -12.42 -0.59
CA VAL A 13 0.67 -12.99 -0.01
C VAL A 13 1.72 -11.92 0.24
N TYR A 14 1.98 -11.05 -0.75
CA TYR A 14 2.95 -9.95 -0.60
C TYR A 14 2.47 -8.92 0.43
N GLY A 15 1.19 -8.58 0.44
CA GLY A 15 0.63 -7.64 1.40
C GLY A 15 0.81 -8.12 2.84
N VAL A 16 0.51 -9.39 3.09
CA VAL A 16 0.73 -10.02 4.40
C VAL A 16 2.21 -10.07 4.74
N PHE A 17 3.06 -10.51 3.81
CA PHE A 17 4.51 -10.60 4.05
C PHE A 17 5.11 -9.23 4.41
N ILE A 18 4.79 -8.19 3.63
CA ILE A 18 5.26 -6.83 3.89
C ILE A 18 4.72 -6.31 5.22
N GLY A 19 3.41 -6.50 5.46
CA GLY A 19 2.77 -6.08 6.71
C GLY A 19 3.43 -6.70 7.93
N GLN A 20 3.66 -8.02 7.93
CA GLN A 20 4.34 -8.71 9.02
C GLN A 20 5.80 -8.25 9.19
N THR A 21 6.51 -8.02 8.08
CA THR A 21 7.88 -7.50 8.11
C THR A 21 7.94 -6.13 8.77
N ILE A 22 7.02 -5.22 8.43
CA ILE A 22 6.95 -3.88 9.05
C ILE A 22 6.72 -4.00 10.56
N LEU A 23 5.82 -4.88 11.02
CA LEU A 23 5.55 -5.09 12.44
C LEU A 23 6.77 -5.60 13.21
N ILE A 24 7.53 -6.51 12.61
CA ILE A 24 8.77 -6.99 13.20
C ILE A 24 9.78 -5.85 13.32
N LEU A 25 9.95 -5.05 12.26
CA LEU A 25 10.87 -3.92 12.26
C LEU A 25 10.45 -2.83 13.26
N ASP A 26 9.16 -2.53 13.37
CA ASP A 26 8.62 -1.58 14.35
C ASP A 26 8.86 -2.07 15.79
N SER A 27 8.61 -3.35 16.05
CA SER A 27 8.88 -3.96 17.36
C SER A 27 10.37 -3.94 17.71
N LEU A 28 11.25 -4.16 16.74
CA LEU A 28 12.70 -4.04 16.93
C LEU A 28 13.14 -2.61 17.20
N ALA A 29 12.56 -1.63 16.49
CA ALA A 29 12.84 -0.21 16.68
C ALA A 29 12.41 0.29 18.08
N GLY A 30 11.41 -0.32 18.70
CA GLY A 30 11.00 -0.05 20.07
C GLY A 30 12.05 -0.38 21.13
N GLY A 31 13.05 -1.20 20.81
CA GLY A 31 14.28 -1.41 21.57
C GLY A 31 14.14 -2.11 22.95
N ASN A 32 12.95 -2.55 23.33
CA ASN A 32 12.67 -3.20 24.61
C ASN A 32 12.60 -4.74 24.55
N GLY A 33 12.87 -5.32 23.36
CA GLY A 33 12.83 -6.77 23.13
C GLY A 33 11.41 -7.36 23.10
N SER A 34 10.35 -6.55 23.24
CA SER A 34 8.98 -7.04 23.16
C SER A 34 8.46 -7.01 21.70
N PHE A 35 7.67 -8.02 21.35
CA PHE A 35 6.98 -8.06 20.08
C PHE A 35 5.58 -7.50 20.23
N ASN A 36 5.30 -6.40 19.52
CA ASN A 36 4.00 -5.72 19.51
C ASN A 36 3.33 -5.94 18.13
N PRO A 37 2.58 -7.06 17.96
CA PRO A 37 2.05 -7.44 16.65
C PRO A 37 0.90 -6.57 16.15
N VAL A 38 0.33 -5.73 17.00
CA VAL A 38 -0.82 -4.88 16.67
C VAL A 38 -0.80 -3.58 17.46
N SER A 39 -1.49 -2.55 16.95
CA SER A 39 -1.66 -1.30 17.66
C SER A 39 -2.49 -1.47 18.95
N ALA A 40 -2.25 -0.61 19.93
CA ALA A 40 -3.05 -0.57 21.17
C ALA A 40 -4.54 -0.34 20.87
N TYR A 41 -4.83 0.49 19.85
CA TYR A 41 -6.20 0.75 19.40
C TYR A 41 -6.91 -0.53 18.94
N LEU A 42 -6.29 -1.27 18.02
CA LEU A 42 -6.88 -2.49 17.47
C LEU A 42 -7.05 -3.55 18.57
N LEU A 43 -6.07 -3.66 19.47
CA LEU A 43 -6.14 -4.59 20.59
C LEU A 43 -7.34 -4.31 21.51
N GLN A 44 -7.60 -3.03 21.81
CA GLN A 44 -8.74 -2.64 22.66
C GLN A 44 -10.10 -2.90 22.01
N HIS A 45 -10.18 -2.82 20.65
CA HIS A 45 -11.46 -2.92 19.93
C HIS A 45 -11.75 -4.31 19.36
N SER A 46 -10.78 -5.24 19.39
CA SER A 46 -10.93 -6.57 18.80
C SER A 46 -11.32 -7.68 19.79
N GLY A 47 -11.36 -7.37 21.08
CA GLY A 47 -11.72 -8.31 22.16
C GLY A 47 -10.62 -9.29 22.56
N SER A 48 -9.63 -9.56 21.70
CA SER A 48 -8.46 -10.41 22.00
C SER A 48 -7.28 -10.08 21.09
N GLN A 49 -6.07 -10.38 21.58
CA GLN A 49 -4.85 -10.20 20.78
C GLN A 49 -4.89 -11.03 19.49
N MET A 50 -5.38 -12.27 19.57
CA MET A 50 -5.49 -13.14 18.40
C MET A 50 -6.45 -12.57 17.35
N ALA A 51 -7.62 -12.05 17.77
CA ALA A 51 -8.56 -11.41 16.86
C ALA A 51 -7.95 -10.17 16.21
N ALA A 52 -7.21 -9.35 16.96
CA ALA A 52 -6.49 -8.19 16.43
C ALA A 52 -5.47 -8.59 15.35
N VAL A 53 -4.67 -9.61 15.59
CA VAL A 53 -3.69 -10.13 14.63
C VAL A 53 -4.37 -10.64 13.36
N ILE A 54 -5.47 -11.39 13.51
CA ILE A 54 -6.23 -11.92 12.34
C ILE A 54 -6.81 -10.77 11.52
N ILE A 55 -7.42 -9.78 12.16
CA ILE A 55 -7.96 -8.60 11.47
C ILE A 55 -6.86 -7.89 10.69
N GLN A 56 -5.73 -7.61 11.32
CA GLN A 56 -4.61 -6.94 10.67
C GLN A 56 -4.01 -7.75 9.52
N TYR A 57 -3.91 -9.08 9.70
CA TYR A 57 -3.48 -10.00 8.66
C TYR A 57 -4.34 -9.88 7.39
N PHE A 58 -5.66 -9.90 7.53
CA PHE A 58 -6.55 -9.78 6.38
C PHE A 58 -6.53 -8.37 5.78
N LEU A 59 -6.46 -7.32 6.59
CA LEU A 59 -6.39 -5.95 6.10
C LEU A 59 -5.11 -5.68 5.31
N THR A 60 -3.96 -6.18 5.77
CA THR A 60 -2.70 -6.07 5.01
C THR A 60 -2.75 -6.90 3.71
N GLY A 61 -3.40 -8.06 3.73
CA GLY A 61 -3.67 -8.84 2.54
C GLY A 61 -4.56 -8.10 1.53
N ILE A 62 -5.62 -7.43 1.99
CA ILE A 62 -6.51 -6.61 1.15
C ILE A 62 -5.77 -5.42 0.53
N ILE A 63 -4.89 -4.77 1.29
CA ILE A 63 -3.99 -3.74 0.73
C ILE A 63 -3.18 -4.32 -0.42
N GLY A 64 -2.53 -5.46 -0.21
CA GLY A 64 -1.73 -6.13 -1.24
C GLY A 64 -2.54 -6.53 -2.48
N ILE A 65 -3.77 -7.05 -2.29
CA ILE A 65 -4.71 -7.32 -3.39
C ILE A 65 -4.98 -6.04 -4.18
N SER A 66 -5.31 -4.95 -3.49
CA SER A 66 -5.60 -3.66 -4.13
C SER A 66 -4.43 -3.20 -4.99
N PHE A 67 -3.22 -3.17 -4.45
CA PHE A 67 -2.03 -2.77 -5.20
C PHE A 67 -1.79 -3.68 -6.41
N ALA A 68 -1.85 -5.00 -6.24
CA ALA A 68 -1.55 -5.94 -7.31
C ALA A 68 -2.62 -5.98 -8.42
N THR A 69 -3.90 -5.90 -8.07
CA THR A 69 -4.97 -5.97 -9.07
C THR A 69 -5.13 -4.66 -9.84
N THR A 70 -4.91 -3.52 -9.18
CA THR A 70 -5.00 -2.21 -9.85
C THR A 70 -3.85 -1.96 -10.83
N THR A 71 -2.77 -2.78 -10.83
CA THR A 71 -1.76 -2.72 -11.91
C THR A 71 -2.35 -3.06 -13.30
N LEU A 72 -3.49 -3.76 -13.37
CA LEU A 72 -4.19 -4.00 -14.63
C LEU A 72 -4.66 -2.71 -15.31
N ILE A 73 -4.81 -1.61 -14.58
CA ILE A 73 -5.15 -0.31 -15.13
C ILE A 73 -4.06 0.17 -16.11
N PHE A 74 -2.80 -0.18 -15.85
CA PHE A 74 -1.68 0.18 -16.73
C PHE A 74 -1.63 -0.60 -18.04
N GLU A 75 -2.48 -1.61 -18.23
CA GLU A 75 -2.63 -2.39 -19.45
C GLU A 75 -3.73 -1.84 -20.38
N ILE A 76 -4.36 -0.71 -20.02
CA ILE A 76 -5.42 -0.08 -20.82
C ILE A 76 -4.79 0.88 -21.84
N ASP A 77 -4.48 0.40 -23.03
CA ASP A 77 -3.78 1.16 -24.08
C ASP A 77 -4.47 2.48 -24.48
N SER A 78 -5.80 2.56 -24.36
CA SER A 78 -6.58 3.75 -24.71
C SER A 78 -6.47 4.90 -23.70
N TRP A 79 -5.88 4.66 -22.53
CA TRP A 79 -5.78 5.64 -21.46
C TRP A 79 -4.40 6.27 -21.39
N SER A 80 -4.36 7.58 -21.08
CA SER A 80 -3.09 8.22 -20.79
C SER A 80 -2.48 7.66 -19.49
N ILE A 81 -1.15 7.61 -19.44
CA ILE A 81 -0.41 7.17 -18.24
C ILE A 81 -0.84 7.97 -17.00
N THR A 82 -1.14 9.26 -17.16
CA THR A 82 -1.62 10.11 -16.07
C THR A 82 -2.97 9.65 -15.53
N ALA A 83 -3.92 9.28 -16.41
CA ALA A 83 -5.24 8.78 -15.99
C ALA A 83 -5.12 7.43 -15.29
N GLN A 84 -4.33 6.51 -15.85
CA GLN A 84 -4.04 5.20 -15.27
C GLN A 84 -3.46 5.33 -13.86
N THR A 85 -2.45 6.20 -13.74
CA THR A 85 -1.75 6.45 -12.48
C THR A 85 -2.66 7.11 -11.45
N ALA A 86 -3.47 8.09 -11.87
CA ALA A 86 -4.42 8.77 -10.97
C ALA A 86 -5.47 7.81 -10.42
N LEU A 87 -6.03 6.92 -11.27
CA LEU A 87 -7.01 5.95 -10.82
C LEU A 87 -6.39 4.90 -9.88
N HIS A 88 -5.22 4.36 -10.25
CA HIS A 88 -4.47 3.44 -9.37
C HIS A 88 -4.22 4.06 -8.00
N PHE A 89 -3.73 5.30 -7.98
CA PHE A 89 -3.51 6.05 -6.75
C PHE A 89 -4.79 6.25 -5.93
N ALA A 90 -5.88 6.66 -6.57
CA ALA A 90 -7.15 6.89 -5.87
C ALA A 90 -7.64 5.62 -5.17
N ILE A 91 -7.65 4.48 -5.87
CA ILE A 91 -8.11 3.21 -5.30
C ILE A 91 -7.18 2.76 -4.16
N THR A 92 -5.87 2.74 -4.39
CA THR A 92 -4.91 2.26 -3.39
C THR A 92 -4.85 3.16 -2.15
N SER A 93 -4.98 4.49 -2.32
CA SER A 93 -5.06 5.45 -1.21
C SER A 93 -6.25 5.20 -0.32
N VAL A 94 -7.43 4.98 -0.91
CA VAL A 94 -8.67 4.74 -0.15
C VAL A 94 -8.57 3.42 0.62
N VAL A 95 -8.14 2.34 -0.04
CA VAL A 95 -8.00 1.02 0.62
C VAL A 95 -6.97 1.08 1.75
N MET A 96 -5.83 1.73 1.51
CA MET A 96 -4.78 1.86 2.51
C MET A 96 -5.20 2.74 3.68
N TYR A 97 -5.94 3.83 3.42
CA TYR A 97 -6.50 4.69 4.46
C TYR A 97 -7.49 3.93 5.36
N ILE A 98 -8.47 3.24 4.75
CA ILE A 98 -9.46 2.47 5.48
C ILE A 98 -8.79 1.39 6.34
N SER A 99 -7.86 0.65 5.76
CA SER A 99 -7.14 -0.41 6.47
C SER A 99 -6.29 0.14 7.62
N GLY A 100 -5.56 1.23 7.39
CA GLY A 100 -4.74 1.89 8.42
C GLY A 100 -5.59 2.51 9.53
N PHE A 101 -6.75 3.07 9.19
CA PHE A 101 -7.72 3.60 10.15
C PHE A 101 -8.27 2.46 11.02
N LEU A 102 -8.73 1.37 10.44
CA LEU A 102 -9.25 0.22 11.17
C LEU A 102 -8.18 -0.46 12.04
N CYS A 103 -6.95 -0.53 11.56
CA CYS A 103 -5.82 -1.04 12.34
C CYS A 103 -5.31 -0.07 13.41
N GLY A 104 -5.73 1.21 13.39
CA GLY A 104 -5.23 2.23 14.31
C GLY A 104 -3.74 2.55 14.14
N TRP A 105 -3.24 2.53 12.87
CA TRP A 105 -1.84 2.88 12.57
C TRP A 105 -1.55 4.37 12.75
N PHE A 106 -2.57 5.20 12.81
CA PHE A 106 -2.48 6.63 13.09
C PHE A 106 -3.66 7.07 13.96
N PRO A 107 -3.53 8.18 14.72
CA PRO A 107 -4.61 8.69 15.56
C PRO A 107 -5.86 9.05 14.75
N HIS A 108 -7.04 8.75 15.28
CA HIS A 108 -8.34 9.00 14.62
C HIS A 108 -8.75 10.47 14.75
N THR A 109 -7.95 11.37 14.19
CA THR A 109 -8.22 12.81 14.19
C THR A 109 -8.19 13.36 12.77
N VAL A 110 -8.93 14.44 12.53
CA VAL A 110 -8.91 15.14 11.22
C VAL A 110 -7.49 15.54 10.83
N ARG A 111 -6.70 16.02 11.80
CA ARG A 111 -5.30 16.40 11.57
C ARG A 111 -4.47 15.20 11.06
N SER A 112 -4.58 14.05 11.72
CA SER A 112 -3.84 12.83 11.33
C SER A 112 -4.26 12.33 9.95
N THR A 113 -5.56 12.40 9.63
CA THR A 113 -6.07 12.07 8.31
C THR A 113 -5.46 12.97 7.23
N ILE A 114 -5.43 14.29 7.44
CA ILE A 114 -4.82 15.23 6.49
C ILE A 114 -3.33 14.95 6.31
N ILE A 115 -2.60 14.75 7.41
CA ILE A 115 -1.16 14.44 7.37
C ILE A 115 -0.93 13.14 6.61
N TRP A 116 -1.74 12.12 6.86
CA TRP A 116 -1.63 10.82 6.19
C TRP A 116 -1.78 10.97 4.67
N PHE A 117 -2.83 11.65 4.20
CA PHE A 117 -3.03 11.90 2.77
C PHE A 117 -1.91 12.77 2.17
N ALA A 118 -1.42 13.77 2.89
CA ALA A 118 -0.31 14.60 2.43
C ALA A 118 0.96 13.78 2.22
N ILE A 119 1.33 12.92 3.17
CA ILE A 119 2.48 12.02 3.05
C ILE A 119 2.29 11.07 1.87
N PHE A 120 1.10 10.49 1.71
CA PHE A 120 0.81 9.56 0.63
C PHE A 120 0.91 10.22 -0.74
N ILE A 121 0.41 11.46 -0.88
CA ILE A 121 0.54 12.26 -2.11
C ILE A 121 2.02 12.55 -2.41
N VAL A 122 2.82 12.92 -1.41
CA VAL A 122 4.25 13.21 -1.60
C VAL A 122 4.99 11.97 -2.09
N ILE A 123 4.79 10.82 -1.45
CA ILE A 123 5.38 9.55 -1.88
C ILE A 123 4.98 9.24 -3.33
N TYR A 124 3.71 9.42 -3.65
CA TYR A 124 3.19 9.19 -4.98
C TYR A 124 3.84 10.09 -6.04
N VAL A 125 3.94 11.39 -5.76
CA VAL A 125 4.59 12.35 -6.68
C VAL A 125 6.06 11.99 -6.90
N ILE A 126 6.78 11.58 -5.86
CA ILE A 126 8.17 11.14 -5.96
C ILE A 126 8.28 9.90 -6.86
N MET A 127 7.43 8.90 -6.65
CA MET A 127 7.41 7.69 -7.48
C MET A 127 7.05 8.01 -8.93
N TRP A 128 6.02 8.83 -9.17
CA TRP A 128 5.60 9.25 -10.50
C TRP A 128 6.73 9.99 -11.24
N ALA A 129 7.37 10.95 -10.58
CA ALA A 129 8.51 11.67 -11.15
C ALA A 129 9.67 10.72 -11.49
N GLY A 130 9.97 9.76 -10.62
CA GLY A 130 10.99 8.74 -10.85
C GLY A 130 10.69 7.88 -12.09
N PHE A 131 9.45 7.40 -12.23
CA PHE A 131 9.02 6.65 -13.41
C PHE A 131 9.08 7.49 -14.69
N MET A 132 8.60 8.73 -14.64
CA MET A 132 8.66 9.63 -15.80
C MET A 132 10.09 9.89 -16.28
N LEU A 133 11.03 10.11 -15.36
CA LEU A 133 12.45 10.27 -15.67
C LEU A 133 13.06 9.00 -16.25
N TYR A 134 12.70 7.83 -15.70
CA TYR A 134 13.15 6.55 -16.19
C TYR A 134 12.69 6.30 -17.63
N PHE A 135 11.39 6.46 -17.91
CA PHE A 135 10.84 6.27 -19.26
C PHE A 135 11.40 7.27 -20.26
N LYS A 136 11.54 8.56 -19.88
CA LYS A 136 12.18 9.57 -20.74
C LYS A 136 13.61 9.17 -21.12
N LYS A 137 14.38 8.62 -20.18
CA LYS A 137 15.74 8.13 -20.45
C LYS A 137 15.76 6.92 -21.38
N GLN A 138 14.81 6.00 -21.23
CA GLN A 138 14.69 4.83 -22.12
C GLN A 138 14.31 5.24 -23.56
N THR A 139 13.32 6.10 -23.72
CA THR A 139 12.90 6.62 -25.04
C THR A 139 14.06 7.33 -25.74
N LYS A 140 14.84 8.15 -25.01
CA LYS A 140 16.01 8.82 -25.56
C LYS A 140 17.04 7.81 -26.08
N LYS A 141 17.36 6.74 -25.33
CA LYS A 141 18.30 5.70 -25.76
C LYS A 141 17.83 4.96 -27.01
N ILE A 142 16.53 4.70 -27.13
CA ILE A 142 15.97 4.04 -28.33
C ILE A 142 16.10 4.95 -29.53
N ASN A 143 15.79 6.24 -29.41
CA ASN A 143 15.90 7.20 -30.50
C ASN A 143 17.35 7.46 -30.95
N GLU A 144 18.34 7.32 -30.05
CA GLU A 144 19.77 7.46 -30.38
C GLU A 144 20.34 6.19 -31.05
N ALA A 145 19.65 5.06 -30.96
CA ALA A 145 20.05 3.78 -31.55
C ALA A 145 19.43 3.52 -32.92
N LEU A 146 18.48 4.36 -33.36
CA LEU A 146 17.85 4.35 -34.69
C LEU A 146 18.54 5.32 -35.63
#